data_27436f0288ebd02cd6aaf8fc3e0c5288
#
_entry.id   27436f0288ebd02cd6aaf8fc3e0c5288
#
_cell.length_a   1.000
_cell.length_b   1.000
_cell.length_c   1.000
_cell.angle_alpha   90.00
_cell.angle_beta   90.00
_cell.angle_gamma   90.00
#
_symmetry.space_group_name_H-M   'P 1'
#
loop_
_entity.id
_entity.type
_entity.pdbx_description
1 polymer ?
#
loop_
_entity_poly.entity_id
_entity_poly.type
_entity_poly.pdbx_seq_one_letter_code
_entity_poly.pdbx_strand_id
1 'polypeptide(L)'
;MLSGKAAIAGIGATDFSKNSGRSELRLAAEAVLDALDDAGLSPSDVDGLTTFTMDTNNETAVARAVGIGDLKFFSQIGYGGGAACATVQQAAIAVATGVADVVVAYRAFNERSGMRFGQVQTRLVGDAGAQADSTAADNSFSYPHGLSTPAAQVAMIAQRYMHSSGATSRDFGAISVADRKHAAKNPKAYFYEKPITIEEHQNSRWIAEPLRLLDCCQETDGAVAIVVTSVERARDLKQRAAVIEAASQGSSPDQYTMVSYYRPELGLPEMGVVGRQLWQQSGLKPSDIQTAVIYDHFTPFTLIQLEELGFCGKGEAKDFIADGAIEVGGRLPINTHGGQLGEAYIHGMNGIAEGVRQLRGTSVNPVPDVEHVLVTAGTGVPTSGLILG
;
A
#
# COMPACT_ATOMS: atom_id res chain seq x y z
N MET A 1 -20.22 -12.88 7.22
CA MET A 1 -19.49 -11.66 6.85
C MET A 1 -18.17 -11.67 7.61
N LEU A 2 -17.11 -11.10 7.06
CA LEU A 2 -15.75 -11.05 7.65
C LEU A 2 -15.65 -9.97 8.74
N SER A 3 -16.46 -8.91 8.63
CA SER A 3 -16.46 -7.75 9.51
C SER A 3 -16.47 -8.14 11.00
N GLY A 4 -15.50 -7.62 11.76
CA GLY A 4 -15.42 -7.81 13.20
C GLY A 4 -15.03 -9.20 13.69
N LYS A 5 -14.57 -10.13 12.81
CA LYS A 5 -14.18 -11.48 13.19
C LYS A 5 -12.67 -11.66 13.35
N ALA A 6 -11.89 -10.87 12.67
CA ALA A 6 -10.43 -10.91 12.71
C ALA A 6 -9.86 -9.53 13.09
N ALA A 7 -8.67 -9.52 13.65
CA ALA A 7 -7.97 -8.32 14.04
C ALA A 7 -6.47 -8.43 13.72
N ILE A 8 -5.84 -7.29 13.49
CA ILE A 8 -4.39 -7.17 13.41
C ILE A 8 -3.86 -7.04 14.84
N ALA A 9 -3.13 -8.04 15.30
CA ALA A 9 -2.62 -8.14 16.66
C ALA A 9 -1.17 -7.67 16.80
N GLY A 10 -0.38 -7.77 15.72
CA GLY A 10 1.03 -7.37 15.71
C GLY A 10 1.47 -6.78 14.39
N ILE A 11 2.43 -5.87 14.47
CA ILE A 11 3.08 -5.24 13.31
C ILE A 11 4.59 -5.23 13.52
N GLY A 12 5.35 -5.57 12.48
CA GLY A 12 6.81 -5.56 12.52
C GLY A 12 7.40 -4.98 11.24
N ALA A 13 8.54 -4.32 11.35
CA ALA A 13 9.21 -3.73 10.21
C ALA A 13 10.72 -3.66 10.43
N THR A 14 11.48 -3.92 9.38
CA THR A 14 12.92 -3.65 9.37
C THR A 14 13.20 -2.16 9.18
N ASP A 15 14.46 -1.76 9.36
CA ASP A 15 14.91 -0.44 8.90
C ASP A 15 14.78 -0.34 7.37
N PHE A 16 14.34 0.82 6.90
CA PHE A 16 14.22 1.12 5.49
C PHE A 16 15.46 1.83 4.96
N SER A 17 16.03 1.33 3.87
CA SER A 17 17.29 1.86 3.34
C SER A 17 17.37 1.80 1.82
N LYS A 18 18.44 2.34 1.25
CA LYS A 18 18.78 2.18 -0.18
C LYS A 18 19.71 1.00 -0.43
N ASN A 19 20.25 0.41 0.63
CA ASN A 19 21.07 -0.81 0.60
C ASN A 19 21.01 -1.46 1.98
N SER A 20 20.21 -2.49 2.12
CA SER A 20 20.01 -3.19 3.40
C SER A 20 21.23 -4.00 3.85
N GLY A 21 22.06 -4.44 2.90
CA GLY A 21 23.16 -5.38 3.16
C GLY A 21 22.68 -6.76 3.65
N ARG A 22 21.38 -7.05 3.54
CA ARG A 22 20.72 -8.28 4.00
C ARG A 22 20.04 -9.00 2.84
N SER A 23 19.93 -10.33 2.92
CA SER A 23 19.08 -11.06 1.97
C SER A 23 17.61 -10.76 2.24
N GLU A 24 16.77 -10.87 1.22
CA GLU A 24 15.33 -10.67 1.34
C GLU A 24 14.71 -11.66 2.34
N LEU A 25 15.18 -12.92 2.37
CA LEU A 25 14.76 -13.90 3.37
C LEU A 25 15.08 -13.46 4.80
N ARG A 26 16.25 -12.85 5.02
CA ARG A 26 16.60 -12.29 6.32
C ARG A 26 15.72 -11.12 6.72
N LEU A 27 15.44 -10.21 5.78
CA LEU A 27 14.51 -9.10 6.00
C LEU A 27 13.12 -9.62 6.36
N ALA A 28 12.60 -10.61 5.62
CA ALA A 28 11.32 -11.23 5.92
C ALA A 28 11.29 -11.85 7.34
N ALA A 29 12.32 -12.63 7.69
CA ALA A 29 12.39 -13.25 9.01
C ALA A 29 12.47 -12.23 10.15
N GLU A 30 13.27 -11.18 10.00
CA GLU A 30 13.36 -10.08 10.99
C GLU A 30 12.01 -9.39 11.18
N ALA A 31 11.31 -9.02 10.11
CA ALA A 31 10.00 -8.37 10.20
C ALA A 31 8.92 -9.28 10.81
N VAL A 32 8.93 -10.58 10.47
CA VAL A 32 7.98 -11.54 11.03
C VAL A 32 8.21 -11.72 12.53
N LEU A 33 9.46 -11.87 12.96
CA LEU A 33 9.80 -12.00 14.38
C LEU A 33 9.45 -10.73 15.18
N ASP A 34 9.69 -9.54 14.61
CA ASP A 34 9.32 -8.26 15.22
C ASP A 34 7.80 -8.14 15.37
N ALA A 35 7.03 -8.56 14.35
CA ALA A 35 5.57 -8.55 14.40
C ALA A 35 5.01 -9.54 15.44
N LEU A 36 5.65 -10.70 15.60
CA LEU A 36 5.26 -11.67 16.62
C LEU A 36 5.59 -11.17 18.03
N ASP A 37 6.76 -10.56 18.24
CA ASP A 37 7.08 -9.95 19.54
C ASP A 37 6.14 -8.80 19.89
N ASP A 38 5.76 -7.97 18.92
CA ASP A 38 4.76 -6.91 19.10
C ASP A 38 3.42 -7.49 19.57
N ALA A 39 2.99 -8.62 19.00
CA ALA A 39 1.77 -9.32 19.41
C ALA A 39 1.91 -10.08 20.75
N GLY A 40 3.13 -10.36 21.20
CA GLY A 40 3.40 -11.26 22.33
C GLY A 40 3.20 -12.73 21.98
N LEU A 41 3.45 -13.09 20.72
CA LEU A 41 3.37 -14.44 20.18
C LEU A 41 4.75 -15.01 19.86
N SER A 42 4.82 -16.32 19.74
CA SER A 42 6.01 -17.04 19.31
C SER A 42 5.83 -17.66 17.92
N PRO A 43 6.90 -18.05 17.22
CA PRO A 43 6.78 -18.77 15.95
C PRO A 43 5.91 -20.02 16.00
N SER A 44 5.84 -20.70 17.13
CA SER A 44 5.01 -21.91 17.32
C SER A 44 3.50 -21.64 17.37
N ASP A 45 3.10 -20.38 17.54
CA ASP A 45 1.68 -19.96 17.49
C ASP A 45 1.18 -19.78 16.06
N VAL A 46 2.08 -19.62 15.10
CA VAL A 46 1.75 -19.31 13.69
C VAL A 46 1.45 -20.61 12.94
N ASP A 47 0.30 -20.62 12.27
CA ASP A 47 -0.13 -21.74 11.43
C ASP A 47 -0.58 -21.31 10.02
N GLY A 48 -0.38 -20.03 9.68
CA GLY A 48 -0.65 -19.52 8.35
C GLY A 48 0.30 -18.39 7.90
N LEU A 49 0.58 -18.33 6.59
CA LEU A 49 1.38 -17.28 5.96
C LEU A 49 0.72 -16.79 4.68
N THR A 50 0.76 -15.49 4.45
CA THR A 50 0.33 -14.88 3.18
C THR A 50 1.38 -13.91 2.67
N THR A 51 1.58 -13.87 1.36
CA THR A 51 2.51 -12.94 0.72
C THR A 51 2.08 -12.57 -0.70
N PHE A 52 2.95 -11.93 -1.42
CA PHE A 52 2.76 -11.47 -2.79
C PHE A 52 3.37 -12.47 -3.77
N THR A 53 2.77 -12.66 -4.95
CA THR A 53 3.40 -13.45 -6.01
C THR A 53 4.72 -12.85 -6.48
N MET A 54 4.92 -11.54 -6.24
CA MET A 54 6.17 -10.83 -6.53
C MET A 54 7.19 -10.91 -5.38
N ASP A 55 6.90 -11.57 -4.26
CA ASP A 55 7.90 -11.82 -3.22
C ASP A 55 8.83 -12.95 -3.68
N THR A 56 10.11 -12.79 -3.44
CA THR A 56 11.13 -13.77 -3.81
C THR A 56 11.29 -14.89 -2.77
N ASN A 57 10.64 -14.75 -1.62
CA ASN A 57 10.68 -15.72 -0.54
C ASN A 57 9.33 -16.40 -0.39
N ASN A 58 9.26 -17.67 -0.74
CA ASN A 58 8.05 -18.44 -0.52
C ASN A 58 7.81 -18.70 0.98
N GLU A 59 6.57 -19.01 1.31
CA GLU A 59 6.09 -19.18 2.69
C GLU A 59 6.87 -20.27 3.43
N THR A 60 7.22 -21.36 2.77
CA THR A 60 7.96 -22.46 3.40
C THR A 60 9.40 -22.08 3.74
N ALA A 61 10.03 -21.22 2.94
CA ALA A 61 11.36 -20.71 3.24
C ALA A 61 11.34 -19.77 4.45
N VAL A 62 10.35 -18.89 4.54
CA VAL A 62 10.15 -17.99 5.67
C VAL A 62 9.79 -18.78 6.93
N ALA A 63 8.85 -19.73 6.85
CA ALA A 63 8.48 -20.60 7.97
C ALA A 63 9.69 -21.30 8.57
N ARG A 64 10.52 -21.89 7.73
CA ARG A 64 11.76 -22.55 8.16
C ARG A 64 12.77 -21.58 8.78
N ALA A 65 12.92 -20.39 8.23
CA ALA A 65 13.87 -19.38 8.72
C ALA A 65 13.46 -18.81 10.08
N VAL A 66 12.15 -18.67 10.32
CA VAL A 66 11.57 -18.14 11.57
C VAL A 66 11.39 -19.23 12.64
N GLY A 67 11.28 -20.49 12.24
CA GLY A 67 11.00 -21.62 13.15
C GLY A 67 9.50 -21.87 13.37
N ILE A 68 8.67 -21.51 12.39
CA ILE A 68 7.24 -21.84 12.36
C ILE A 68 7.10 -23.36 12.15
N GLY A 69 6.14 -23.97 12.85
CA GLY A 69 5.83 -25.39 12.74
C GLY A 69 4.98 -25.72 11.51
N ASP A 70 3.93 -26.51 11.71
CA ASP A 70 3.03 -26.90 10.62
C ASP A 70 2.21 -25.73 10.12
N LEU A 71 2.30 -25.46 8.81
CA LEU A 71 1.43 -24.48 8.14
C LEU A 71 0.13 -25.17 7.70
N LYS A 72 -1.00 -24.74 8.27
CA LYS A 72 -2.35 -25.14 7.86
C LYS A 72 -2.86 -24.33 6.68
N PHE A 73 -2.31 -23.11 6.52
CA PHE A 73 -2.73 -22.16 5.49
C PHE A 73 -1.55 -21.40 4.91
N PHE A 74 -1.51 -21.26 3.58
CA PHE A 74 -0.64 -20.29 2.90
C PHE A 74 -1.26 -19.84 1.59
N SER A 75 -0.99 -18.59 1.20
CA SER A 75 -1.52 -18.05 -0.04
C SER A 75 -0.65 -16.92 -0.57
N GLN A 76 -0.65 -16.76 -1.89
CA GLN A 76 0.03 -15.65 -2.58
C GLN A 76 -0.99 -14.86 -3.37
N ILE A 77 -0.91 -13.52 -3.27
CA ILE A 77 -1.79 -12.61 -3.98
C ILE A 77 -1.03 -11.96 -5.13
N GLY A 78 -1.63 -11.97 -6.31
CA GLY A 78 -1.09 -11.36 -7.51
C GLY A 78 -0.96 -9.84 -7.42
N TYR A 79 -0.03 -9.32 -8.21
CA TYR A 79 0.25 -7.90 -8.42
C TYR A 79 0.80 -7.15 -7.18
N GLY A 80 2.04 -6.71 -7.23
CA GLY A 80 2.75 -5.77 -6.36
C GLY A 80 1.92 -5.01 -5.31
N GLY A 81 1.93 -3.69 -5.36
CA GLY A 81 1.25 -2.85 -4.38
C GLY A 81 -0.24 -3.09 -4.19
N GLY A 82 -0.95 -3.57 -5.22
CA GLY A 82 -2.37 -3.89 -5.13
C GLY A 82 -2.72 -5.04 -4.19
N ALA A 83 -1.74 -5.88 -3.86
CA ALA A 83 -1.94 -7.07 -3.03
C ALA A 83 -1.87 -6.81 -1.52
N ALA A 84 -1.33 -5.68 -1.05
CA ALA A 84 -1.04 -5.49 0.38
C ALA A 84 -2.26 -5.72 1.29
N CYS A 85 -3.33 -4.98 1.11
CA CYS A 85 -4.54 -5.19 1.91
C CYS A 85 -5.21 -6.54 1.60
N ALA A 86 -5.04 -7.07 0.38
CA ALA A 86 -5.58 -8.38 0.01
C ALA A 86 -4.87 -9.54 0.73
N THR A 87 -3.57 -9.46 1.04
CA THR A 87 -2.89 -10.47 1.87
C THR A 87 -3.48 -10.52 3.27
N VAL A 88 -3.78 -9.36 3.87
CA VAL A 88 -4.47 -9.26 5.15
C VAL A 88 -5.91 -9.77 5.06
N GLN A 89 -6.62 -9.49 3.94
CA GLN A 89 -7.95 -10.06 3.70
C GLN A 89 -7.92 -11.59 3.66
N GLN A 90 -6.94 -12.20 2.97
CA GLN A 90 -6.80 -13.67 2.93
C GLN A 90 -6.50 -14.23 4.33
N ALA A 91 -5.61 -13.59 5.08
CA ALA A 91 -5.33 -13.95 6.47
C ALA A 91 -6.62 -13.90 7.33
N ALA A 92 -7.38 -12.82 7.21
CA ALA A 92 -8.63 -12.64 7.94
C ALA A 92 -9.71 -13.67 7.54
N ILE A 93 -9.79 -14.07 6.26
CA ILE A 93 -10.68 -15.14 5.80
C ILE A 93 -10.30 -16.48 6.44
N ALA A 94 -9.01 -16.83 6.40
CA ALA A 94 -8.52 -18.08 7.00
C ALA A 94 -8.83 -18.15 8.49
N VAL A 95 -8.59 -17.07 9.23
CA VAL A 95 -8.92 -16.95 10.66
C VAL A 95 -10.44 -17.02 10.91
N ALA A 96 -11.22 -16.22 10.18
CA ALA A 96 -12.68 -16.16 10.38
C ALA A 96 -13.41 -17.45 10.03
N THR A 97 -12.82 -18.31 9.21
CA THR A 97 -13.36 -19.63 8.81
C THR A 97 -12.77 -20.79 9.63
N GLY A 98 -11.82 -20.51 10.53
CA GLY A 98 -11.19 -21.52 11.38
C GLY A 98 -10.20 -22.43 10.63
N VAL A 99 -9.73 -22.03 9.44
CA VAL A 99 -8.70 -22.76 8.68
C VAL A 99 -7.34 -22.59 9.34
N ALA A 100 -7.08 -21.39 9.89
CA ALA A 100 -5.88 -21.08 10.66
C ALA A 100 -6.24 -20.19 11.86
N ASP A 101 -5.40 -20.22 12.90
CA ASP A 101 -5.60 -19.46 14.13
C ASP A 101 -4.79 -18.16 14.14
N VAL A 102 -3.56 -18.19 13.60
CA VAL A 102 -2.65 -17.06 13.52
C VAL A 102 -1.98 -17.04 12.15
N VAL A 103 -2.26 -16.02 11.37
CA VAL A 103 -1.72 -15.85 10.02
C VAL A 103 -0.83 -14.60 9.96
N VAL A 104 0.38 -14.74 9.42
CA VAL A 104 1.25 -13.58 9.18
C VAL A 104 1.28 -13.24 7.71
N ALA A 105 0.89 -12.00 7.39
CA ALA A 105 1.07 -11.40 6.08
C ALA A 105 2.41 -10.68 6.04
N TYR A 106 3.24 -10.90 5.02
CA TYR A 106 4.55 -10.26 4.91
C TYR A 106 4.89 -9.82 3.49
N ARG A 107 5.78 -8.84 3.40
CA ARG A 107 6.45 -8.42 2.17
C ARG A 107 7.89 -8.04 2.50
N ALA A 108 8.85 -8.63 1.77
CA ALA A 108 10.27 -8.32 1.92
C ALA A 108 10.94 -8.22 0.55
N PHE A 109 11.73 -7.19 0.33
CA PHE A 109 12.49 -7.06 -0.92
C PHE A 109 13.63 -6.04 -0.83
N ASN A 110 14.62 -6.22 -1.68
CA ASN A 110 15.72 -5.30 -1.94
C ASN A 110 15.45 -4.57 -3.25
N GLU A 111 14.41 -3.72 -3.29
CA GLU A 111 14.02 -3.04 -4.52
C GLU A 111 15.11 -2.10 -5.01
N ARG A 112 15.73 -1.34 -4.11
CA ARG A 112 16.73 -0.35 -4.51
C ARG A 112 18.09 -0.96 -4.80
N SER A 113 18.53 -1.92 -4.00
CA SER A 113 19.84 -2.58 -4.17
C SER A 113 19.76 -3.84 -5.05
N GLY A 114 18.58 -4.39 -5.26
CA GLY A 114 18.33 -5.56 -6.09
C GLY A 114 17.58 -5.24 -7.39
N MET A 115 16.40 -5.79 -7.56
CA MET A 115 15.58 -5.61 -8.77
C MET A 115 14.72 -4.35 -8.65
N ARG A 116 15.03 -3.34 -9.45
CA ARG A 116 14.35 -2.04 -9.46
C ARG A 116 13.16 -2.03 -10.41
N PHE A 117 11.95 -1.82 -9.88
CA PHE A 117 10.72 -1.75 -10.70
C PHE A 117 10.66 -0.48 -11.56
N GLY A 118 11.29 0.60 -11.14
CA GLY A 118 11.36 1.86 -11.92
C GLY A 118 12.26 1.80 -13.16
N GLN A 119 13.00 0.72 -13.36
CA GLN A 119 13.84 0.51 -14.56
C GLN A 119 13.12 -0.33 -15.61
N VAL A 120 13.47 -0.10 -16.88
CA VAL A 120 12.99 -0.95 -17.99
C VAL A 120 13.42 -2.39 -17.73
N GLN A 121 12.47 -3.27 -17.53
CA GLN A 121 12.75 -4.69 -17.32
C GLN A 121 12.97 -5.37 -18.66
N THR A 122 14.20 -5.35 -19.15
CA THR A 122 14.59 -6.03 -20.37
C THR A 122 14.40 -7.56 -20.33
N ARG A 123 14.29 -8.15 -19.13
CA ARG A 123 13.99 -9.57 -18.95
C ARG A 123 12.62 -9.99 -19.46
N LEU A 124 11.63 -9.11 -19.46
CA LEU A 124 10.30 -9.40 -20.00
C LEU A 124 10.28 -9.50 -21.53
N VAL A 125 11.31 -9.01 -22.21
CA VAL A 125 11.43 -9.06 -23.68
C VAL A 125 12.25 -10.27 -24.14
N GLY A 126 13.13 -10.82 -23.31
CA GLY A 126 14.06 -11.91 -23.67
C GLY A 126 13.52 -13.33 -23.46
N ASP A 127 12.61 -13.51 -22.51
CA ASP A 127 11.98 -14.82 -22.21
C ASP A 127 10.63 -15.03 -22.92
N ALA A 128 10.29 -14.19 -23.88
CA ALA A 128 9.07 -14.26 -24.69
C ALA A 128 8.95 -15.54 -25.56
N GLY A 129 9.85 -16.49 -25.38
CA GLY A 129 9.86 -17.73 -26.16
C GLY A 129 8.94 -18.85 -25.67
N ALA A 130 8.41 -18.79 -24.45
CA ALA A 130 7.72 -19.94 -23.87
C ALA A 130 6.29 -19.70 -23.37
N GLN A 131 5.93 -18.52 -22.89
CA GLN A 131 4.54 -18.21 -22.49
C GLN A 131 4.30 -16.71 -22.58
N ALA A 132 3.63 -16.27 -23.65
CA ALA A 132 3.00 -14.94 -23.67
C ALA A 132 1.87 -14.97 -22.65
N ASP A 133 2.12 -14.45 -21.44
CA ASP A 133 1.07 -14.22 -20.46
C ASP A 133 0.20 -13.02 -20.86
N SER A 134 -0.90 -12.83 -20.17
CA SER A 134 -1.81 -11.71 -20.43
C SER A 134 -1.11 -10.34 -20.33
N THR A 135 -0.12 -10.21 -19.44
CA THR A 135 0.65 -8.97 -19.25
C THR A 135 1.48 -8.64 -20.49
N ALA A 136 2.05 -9.63 -21.17
CA ALA A 136 2.76 -9.41 -22.42
C ALA A 136 1.82 -8.93 -23.53
N ALA A 137 0.60 -9.47 -23.61
CA ALA A 137 -0.42 -8.99 -24.53
C ALA A 137 -0.83 -7.54 -24.22
N ASP A 138 -1.08 -7.21 -22.95
CA ASP A 138 -1.45 -5.86 -22.48
C ASP A 138 -0.38 -4.82 -22.86
N ASN A 139 0.89 -5.19 -22.71
CA ASN A 139 2.02 -4.31 -22.98
C ASN A 139 2.45 -4.23 -24.44
N SER A 140 1.94 -5.12 -25.30
CA SER A 140 2.33 -5.18 -26.72
C SER A 140 2.03 -3.90 -27.50
N PHE A 141 1.04 -3.14 -27.08
CA PHE A 141 0.67 -1.84 -27.66
C PHE A 141 1.33 -0.65 -26.96
N SER A 142 1.87 -0.83 -25.76
CA SER A 142 2.46 0.24 -24.95
C SER A 142 3.97 0.32 -25.12
N TYR A 143 4.66 -0.79 -25.04
CA TYR A 143 6.13 -0.86 -25.07
C TYR A 143 6.76 -0.33 -26.37
N PRO A 144 6.23 -0.61 -27.58
CA PRO A 144 6.78 -0.05 -28.81
C PRO A 144 6.76 1.49 -28.86
N HIS A 145 5.89 2.12 -28.05
CA HIS A 145 5.76 3.58 -27.94
C HIS A 145 6.51 4.15 -26.73
N GLY A 146 7.39 3.36 -26.09
CA GLY A 146 8.20 3.82 -24.96
C GLY A 146 7.51 3.81 -23.60
N LEU A 147 6.28 3.30 -23.48
CA LEU A 147 5.56 3.17 -22.20
C LEU A 147 6.01 1.90 -21.46
N SER A 148 7.31 1.80 -21.18
CA SER A 148 7.95 0.59 -20.64
C SER A 148 8.24 0.66 -19.14
N THR A 149 7.90 1.77 -18.49
CA THR A 149 8.06 1.94 -17.04
C THR A 149 6.72 2.33 -16.40
N PRO A 150 6.48 2.01 -15.13
CA PRO A 150 5.27 2.46 -14.42
C PRO A 150 5.06 3.99 -14.51
N ALA A 151 6.13 4.78 -14.35
CA ALA A 151 6.04 6.23 -14.45
C ALA A 151 5.56 6.72 -15.82
N ALA A 152 6.03 6.09 -16.93
CA ALA A 152 5.59 6.45 -18.27
C ALA A 152 4.11 6.12 -18.51
N GLN A 153 3.64 4.98 -17.99
CA GLN A 153 2.24 4.57 -18.08
C GLN A 153 1.34 5.49 -17.24
N VAL A 154 1.74 5.80 -16.00
CA VAL A 154 1.01 6.70 -15.10
C VAL A 154 0.98 8.13 -15.63
N ALA A 155 2.02 8.59 -16.32
CA ALA A 155 2.06 9.92 -16.93
C ALA A 155 0.90 10.15 -17.92
N MET A 156 0.50 9.11 -18.66
CA MET A 156 -0.67 9.18 -19.56
C MET A 156 -1.98 9.39 -18.79
N ILE A 157 -2.13 8.70 -17.66
CA ILE A 157 -3.30 8.83 -16.78
C ILE A 157 -3.29 10.22 -16.13
N ALA A 158 -2.13 10.66 -15.63
CA ALA A 158 -1.94 11.97 -15.02
C ALA A 158 -2.28 13.11 -15.98
N GLN A 159 -1.77 13.05 -17.22
CA GLN A 159 -2.07 14.06 -18.25
C GLN A 159 -3.57 14.14 -18.55
N ARG A 160 -4.21 12.98 -18.64
CA ARG A 160 -5.66 12.92 -18.88
C ARG A 160 -6.45 13.47 -17.68
N TYR A 161 -6.03 13.18 -16.46
CA TYR A 161 -6.63 13.72 -15.24
C TYR A 161 -6.50 15.25 -15.17
N MET A 162 -5.31 15.79 -15.43
CA MET A 162 -5.09 17.25 -15.51
C MET A 162 -6.04 17.92 -16.51
N HIS A 163 -6.18 17.32 -17.70
CA HIS A 163 -7.06 17.88 -18.74
C HIS A 163 -8.53 17.92 -18.29
N SER A 164 -9.00 16.91 -17.58
CA SER A 164 -10.42 16.78 -17.24
C SER A 164 -10.81 17.47 -15.94
N SER A 165 -9.91 17.49 -14.94
CA SER A 165 -10.17 18.08 -13.61
C SER A 165 -9.67 19.51 -13.48
N GLY A 166 -8.79 19.95 -14.40
CA GLY A 166 -8.06 21.21 -14.26
C GLY A 166 -6.97 21.16 -13.19
N ALA A 167 -6.63 19.98 -12.65
CA ALA A 167 -5.49 19.83 -11.75
C ALA A 167 -4.18 20.18 -12.44
N THR A 168 -3.22 20.62 -11.67
CA THR A 168 -1.91 21.06 -12.12
C THR A 168 -0.78 20.27 -11.44
N SER A 169 0.45 20.41 -11.93
CA SER A 169 1.62 19.83 -11.25
C SER A 169 1.81 20.37 -9.81
N ARG A 170 1.26 21.54 -9.47
CA ARG A 170 1.31 22.06 -8.10
C ARG A 170 0.37 21.27 -7.16
N ASP A 171 -0.76 20.81 -7.67
CA ASP A 171 -1.69 19.97 -6.88
C ASP A 171 -1.07 18.59 -6.60
N PHE A 172 -0.33 18.03 -7.57
CA PHE A 172 0.49 16.84 -7.35
C PHE A 172 1.57 17.10 -6.29
N GLY A 173 2.25 18.25 -6.40
CA GLY A 173 3.27 18.67 -5.43
C GLY A 173 2.73 18.85 -4.01
N ALA A 174 1.47 19.26 -3.84
CA ALA A 174 0.87 19.39 -2.52
C ALA A 174 0.80 18.05 -1.77
N ILE A 175 0.53 16.94 -2.47
CA ILE A 175 0.60 15.58 -1.90
C ILE A 175 2.02 15.28 -1.42
N SER A 176 3.02 15.47 -2.29
CA SER A 176 4.43 15.20 -1.94
C SER A 176 4.92 16.02 -0.76
N VAL A 177 4.52 17.30 -0.68
CA VAL A 177 4.90 18.19 0.42
C VAL A 177 4.28 17.71 1.74
N ALA A 178 3.00 17.32 1.73
CA ALA A 178 2.32 16.81 2.92
C ALA A 178 2.98 15.51 3.41
N ASP A 179 3.18 14.52 2.52
CA ASP A 179 3.81 13.24 2.87
C ASP A 179 5.24 13.44 3.37
N ARG A 180 6.04 14.31 2.76
CA ARG A 180 7.40 14.64 3.21
C ARG A 180 7.42 15.42 4.53
N LYS A 181 6.41 16.23 4.82
CA LYS A 181 6.23 16.90 6.12
C LYS A 181 5.95 15.87 7.22
N HIS A 182 5.16 14.86 6.94
CA HIS A 182 4.91 13.75 7.86
C HIS A 182 6.16 12.88 8.04
N ALA A 183 6.81 12.47 6.95
CA ALA A 183 8.03 11.68 6.98
C ALA A 183 9.17 12.37 7.74
N ALA A 184 9.30 13.69 7.60
CA ALA A 184 10.35 14.46 8.27
C ALA A 184 10.27 14.39 9.81
N LYS A 185 9.11 14.06 10.37
CA LYS A 185 8.92 13.84 11.80
C LYS A 185 9.07 12.37 12.22
N ASN A 186 9.08 11.44 11.26
CA ASN A 186 9.13 10.01 11.53
C ASN A 186 10.58 9.49 11.53
N PRO A 187 11.17 9.14 12.69
CA PRO A 187 12.55 8.66 12.77
C PRO A 187 12.80 7.36 11.98
N LYS A 188 11.75 6.59 11.68
CA LYS A 188 11.85 5.36 10.87
C LYS A 188 11.75 5.64 9.36
N ALA A 189 11.35 6.85 8.97
CA ALA A 189 11.24 7.20 7.56
C ALA A 189 12.60 7.42 6.90
N TYR A 190 12.74 6.98 5.65
CA TYR A 190 13.96 7.24 4.89
C TYR A 190 14.24 8.74 4.74
N PHE A 191 13.20 9.56 4.67
CA PHE A 191 13.31 11.03 4.60
C PHE A 191 13.08 11.73 5.95
N TYR A 192 13.45 11.09 7.06
CA TYR A 192 13.47 11.75 8.36
C TYR A 192 14.29 13.05 8.32
N GLU A 193 13.79 14.12 8.92
CA GLU A 193 14.38 15.48 8.92
C GLU A 193 14.61 16.10 7.54
N LYS A 194 13.93 15.59 6.48
CA LYS A 194 14.10 16.07 5.10
C LYS A 194 12.75 16.49 4.49
N PRO A 195 12.08 17.52 5.02
CA PRO A 195 10.88 18.06 4.37
C PRO A 195 11.24 18.66 3.02
N ILE A 196 10.23 18.93 2.21
CA ILE A 196 10.39 19.65 0.93
C ILE A 196 9.38 20.79 0.84
N THR A 197 9.69 21.76 0.00
CA THR A 197 8.78 22.85 -0.39
C THR A 197 8.12 22.56 -1.73
N ILE A 198 7.05 23.29 -2.02
CA ILE A 198 6.39 23.21 -3.33
C ILE A 198 7.33 23.69 -4.46
N GLU A 199 8.22 24.64 -4.19
CA GLU A 199 9.21 25.12 -5.13
C GLU A 199 10.26 24.07 -5.45
N GLU A 200 10.72 23.32 -4.46
CA GLU A 200 11.62 22.17 -4.66
C GLU A 200 10.95 21.08 -5.47
N HIS A 201 9.66 20.80 -5.23
CA HIS A 201 8.90 19.89 -6.07
C HIS A 201 8.87 20.38 -7.51
N GLN A 202 8.48 21.64 -7.75
CA GLN A 202 8.35 22.23 -9.08
C GLN A 202 9.68 22.35 -9.84
N ASN A 203 10.79 22.42 -9.13
CA ASN A 203 12.14 22.43 -9.71
C ASN A 203 12.77 21.04 -9.87
N SER A 204 12.11 20.00 -9.36
CA SER A 204 12.62 18.64 -9.50
C SER A 204 12.54 18.16 -10.96
N ARG A 205 13.47 17.30 -11.36
CA ARG A 205 13.55 16.82 -12.74
C ARG A 205 12.31 16.01 -13.16
N TRP A 206 11.98 16.06 -14.42
CA TRP A 206 10.99 15.16 -15.00
C TRP A 206 11.47 13.71 -14.99
N ILE A 207 10.55 12.79 -14.67
CA ILE A 207 10.71 11.35 -14.90
C ILE A 207 10.02 10.96 -16.20
N ALA A 208 8.75 11.31 -16.33
CA ALA A 208 7.96 11.22 -17.54
C ALA A 208 6.88 12.32 -17.43
N GLU A 209 6.97 13.37 -18.22
CA GLU A 209 6.03 14.51 -18.12
C GLU A 209 4.57 14.04 -18.21
N PRO A 210 3.66 14.44 -17.30
CA PRO A 210 3.77 15.54 -16.33
C PRO A 210 4.32 15.13 -14.93
N LEU A 211 4.91 13.96 -14.77
CA LEU A 211 5.43 13.48 -13.48
C LEU A 211 6.87 13.90 -13.24
N ARG A 212 7.10 14.53 -12.10
CA ARG A 212 8.42 14.89 -11.60
C ARG A 212 8.99 13.78 -10.71
N LEU A 213 10.27 13.88 -10.37
CA LEU A 213 10.91 12.93 -9.46
C LEU A 213 10.16 12.81 -8.13
N LEU A 214 9.68 13.92 -7.60
CA LEU A 214 8.99 13.97 -6.32
C LEU A 214 7.51 13.55 -6.39
N ASP A 215 6.99 13.28 -7.58
CA ASP A 215 5.67 12.66 -7.78
C ASP A 215 5.71 11.13 -7.73
N CYS A 216 6.90 10.54 -7.76
CA CYS A 216 7.09 9.10 -7.83
C CYS A 216 7.55 8.56 -6.47
N CYS A 217 7.00 7.40 -6.07
CA CYS A 217 7.47 6.70 -4.87
C CYS A 217 8.96 6.43 -4.93
N GLN A 218 9.54 6.27 -3.76
CA GLN A 218 10.94 5.88 -3.67
C GLN A 218 11.10 4.38 -3.88
N GLU A 219 12.30 3.97 -4.22
CA GLU A 219 12.72 2.57 -4.18
C GLU A 219 13.48 2.35 -2.89
N THR A 220 13.06 1.40 -2.06
CA THR A 220 13.70 1.08 -0.77
C THR A 220 13.85 -0.42 -0.57
N ASP A 221 14.87 -0.77 0.20
CA ASP A 221 15.06 -2.11 0.73
C ASP A 221 14.43 -2.19 2.11
N GLY A 222 13.74 -3.28 2.41
CA GLY A 222 13.13 -3.50 3.70
C GLY A 222 12.05 -4.58 3.70
N ALA A 223 11.43 -4.76 4.86
CA ALA A 223 10.32 -5.69 5.03
C ALA A 223 9.32 -5.17 6.07
N VAL A 224 8.07 -5.60 5.91
CA VAL A 224 6.99 -5.40 6.88
C VAL A 224 6.19 -6.69 7.01
N ALA A 225 5.79 -7.01 8.23
CA ALA A 225 4.91 -8.14 8.54
C ALA A 225 3.75 -7.70 9.43
N ILE A 226 2.60 -8.35 9.26
CA ILE A 226 1.33 -8.07 9.92
C ILE A 226 0.78 -9.39 10.46
N VAL A 227 0.54 -9.47 11.77
CA VAL A 227 -0.05 -10.65 12.43
C VAL A 227 -1.55 -10.49 12.52
N VAL A 228 -2.29 -11.45 11.99
CA VAL A 228 -3.76 -11.50 12.00
C VAL A 228 -4.23 -12.71 12.80
N THR A 229 -5.19 -12.48 13.70
CA THR A 229 -5.84 -13.54 14.49
C THR A 229 -7.31 -13.20 14.75
N SER A 230 -8.05 -14.05 15.45
CA SER A 230 -9.43 -13.76 15.82
C SER A 230 -9.52 -12.59 16.80
N VAL A 231 -10.61 -11.83 16.73
CA VAL A 231 -10.87 -10.74 17.70
C VAL A 231 -10.89 -11.25 19.14
N GLU A 232 -11.40 -12.48 19.34
CA GLU A 232 -11.44 -13.12 20.65
C GLU A 232 -10.03 -13.34 21.20
N ARG A 233 -9.15 -14.00 20.42
CA ARG A 233 -7.74 -14.24 20.82
C ARG A 233 -6.97 -12.94 20.99
N ALA A 234 -7.21 -11.96 20.12
CA ALA A 234 -6.48 -10.70 20.12
C ALA A 234 -6.66 -9.87 21.40
N ARG A 235 -7.77 -10.06 22.13
CA ARG A 235 -8.04 -9.36 23.41
C ARG A 235 -7.06 -9.71 24.52
N ASP A 236 -6.49 -10.91 24.47
CA ASP A 236 -5.58 -11.44 25.48
C ASP A 236 -4.11 -11.25 25.10
N LEU A 237 -3.83 -10.61 23.96
CA LEU A 237 -2.47 -10.40 23.47
C LEU A 237 -1.86 -9.10 24.01
N LYS A 238 -0.55 -8.94 23.77
CA LYS A 238 0.30 -7.87 24.34
C LYS A 238 -0.16 -6.45 24.00
N GLN A 239 -0.64 -6.26 22.76
CA GLN A 239 -1.00 -4.93 22.25
C GLN A 239 -2.50 -4.80 21.99
N ARG A 240 -3.01 -3.56 22.02
CA ARG A 240 -4.34 -3.28 21.48
C ARG A 240 -4.39 -3.68 20.01
N ALA A 241 -5.28 -4.58 19.67
CA ALA A 241 -5.46 -5.00 18.30
C ALA A 241 -6.32 -4.01 17.51
N ALA A 242 -6.07 -3.91 16.21
CA ALA A 242 -6.92 -3.19 15.27
C ALA A 242 -7.91 -4.19 14.65
N VAL A 243 -9.20 -4.00 14.88
CA VAL A 243 -10.25 -4.86 14.34
C VAL A 243 -10.38 -4.62 12.84
N ILE A 244 -10.48 -5.68 12.05
CA ILE A 244 -10.76 -5.59 10.61
C ILE A 244 -12.27 -5.45 10.43
N GLU A 245 -12.75 -4.22 10.24
CA GLU A 245 -14.17 -3.91 10.04
C GLU A 245 -14.61 -4.19 8.61
N ALA A 246 -13.73 -3.95 7.64
CA ALA A 246 -13.94 -4.33 6.26
C ALA A 246 -12.61 -4.67 5.58
N ALA A 247 -12.66 -5.60 4.64
CA ALA A 247 -11.53 -5.95 3.79
C ALA A 247 -12.02 -6.29 2.39
N SER A 248 -11.42 -5.69 1.38
CA SER A 248 -11.84 -5.84 -0.01
C SER A 248 -10.66 -5.89 -0.95
N GLN A 249 -10.83 -6.63 -2.03
CA GLN A 249 -10.01 -6.55 -3.23
C GLN A 249 -10.92 -6.46 -4.45
N GLY A 250 -10.45 -5.84 -5.52
CA GLY A 250 -11.28 -5.65 -6.69
C GLY A 250 -10.52 -5.29 -7.95
N SER A 251 -11.21 -5.49 -9.05
CA SER A 251 -10.85 -5.09 -10.40
C SER A 251 -12.11 -4.56 -11.08
N SER A 252 -11.94 -3.73 -12.08
CA SER A 252 -13.05 -3.24 -12.90
C SER A 252 -13.11 -4.01 -14.22
N PRO A 253 -14.24 -3.97 -14.94
CA PRO A 253 -14.31 -4.48 -16.31
C PRO A 253 -13.21 -3.87 -17.18
N ASP A 254 -12.68 -4.67 -18.10
CA ASP A 254 -11.65 -4.24 -19.07
C ASP A 254 -10.41 -3.60 -18.43
N GLN A 255 -10.06 -4.02 -17.21
CA GLN A 255 -8.85 -3.58 -16.56
C GLN A 255 -7.63 -4.32 -17.12
N TYR A 256 -6.67 -3.54 -17.62
CA TYR A 256 -5.33 -3.99 -17.95
C TYR A 256 -4.33 -3.41 -16.96
N THR A 257 -3.26 -4.12 -16.70
CA THR A 257 -2.22 -3.69 -15.76
C THR A 257 -1.58 -2.38 -16.22
N MET A 258 -1.73 -1.33 -15.42
CA MET A 258 -1.16 0.01 -15.61
C MET A 258 -1.55 0.72 -16.93
N VAL A 259 -2.52 0.23 -17.70
CA VAL A 259 -2.87 0.79 -19.02
C VAL A 259 -4.32 1.28 -19.10
N SER A 260 -4.87 1.81 -18.02
CA SER A 260 -6.27 2.31 -17.98
C SER A 260 -6.49 3.62 -18.76
N TYR A 261 -5.45 4.22 -19.33
CA TYR A 261 -5.55 5.50 -20.06
C TYR A 261 -6.42 5.47 -21.32
N TYR A 262 -6.71 4.30 -21.88
CA TYR A 262 -7.55 4.13 -23.09
C TYR A 262 -9.06 4.12 -22.79
N ARG A 263 -9.45 3.97 -21.51
CA ARG A 263 -10.86 3.90 -21.15
C ARG A 263 -11.58 5.21 -21.40
N PRO A 264 -12.87 5.19 -21.82
CA PRO A 264 -13.67 6.41 -21.96
C PRO A 264 -13.87 7.12 -20.62
N GLU A 265 -14.05 6.35 -19.54
CA GLU A 265 -14.23 6.86 -18.19
C GLU A 265 -12.90 7.26 -17.56
N LEU A 266 -12.93 8.39 -16.86
CA LEU A 266 -11.80 8.86 -16.06
C LEU A 266 -11.80 8.19 -14.69
N GLY A 267 -10.59 8.01 -14.14
CA GLY A 267 -10.41 7.56 -12.78
C GLY A 267 -9.70 6.21 -12.69
N LEU A 268 -9.83 5.63 -11.53
CA LEU A 268 -9.33 4.31 -11.16
C LEU A 268 -10.52 3.47 -10.68
N PRO A 269 -11.36 2.99 -11.60
CA PRO A 269 -12.65 2.38 -11.26
C PRO A 269 -12.50 1.11 -10.40
N GLU A 270 -11.34 0.44 -10.42
CA GLU A 270 -11.01 -0.66 -9.51
C GLU A 270 -11.01 -0.20 -8.05
N MET A 271 -10.52 1.02 -7.74
CA MET A 271 -10.60 1.60 -6.40
C MET A 271 -12.06 1.92 -6.03
N GLY A 272 -12.86 2.37 -6.98
CA GLY A 272 -14.31 2.55 -6.77
C GLY A 272 -15.04 1.25 -6.44
N VAL A 273 -14.64 0.11 -7.06
CA VAL A 273 -15.14 -1.23 -6.69
C VAL A 273 -14.79 -1.55 -5.24
N VAL A 274 -13.52 -1.36 -4.86
CA VAL A 274 -13.05 -1.61 -3.49
C VAL A 274 -13.77 -0.72 -2.50
N GLY A 275 -13.87 0.59 -2.76
CA GLY A 275 -14.55 1.55 -1.88
C GLY A 275 -15.99 1.16 -1.61
N ARG A 276 -16.77 0.87 -2.64
CA ARG A 276 -18.19 0.42 -2.47
C ARG A 276 -18.30 -0.82 -1.61
N GLN A 277 -17.41 -1.80 -1.78
CA GLN A 277 -17.40 -3.02 -0.97
C GLN A 277 -17.01 -2.72 0.50
N LEU A 278 -16.04 -1.85 0.72
CA LEU A 278 -15.63 -1.47 2.08
C LEU A 278 -16.76 -0.77 2.83
N TRP A 279 -17.40 0.21 2.21
CA TRP A 279 -18.55 0.92 2.81
C TRP A 279 -19.73 -0.02 3.08
N GLN A 280 -20.03 -0.94 2.16
CA GLN A 280 -21.09 -1.93 2.35
C GLN A 280 -20.80 -2.91 3.49
N GLN A 281 -19.54 -3.35 3.65
CA GLN A 281 -19.15 -4.33 4.69
C GLN A 281 -19.12 -3.72 6.08
N SER A 282 -18.58 -2.51 6.22
CA SER A 282 -18.45 -1.80 7.50
C SER A 282 -19.75 -1.11 7.93
N GLY A 283 -20.60 -0.71 7.00
CA GLY A 283 -21.73 0.18 7.24
C GLY A 283 -21.34 1.65 7.44
N LEU A 284 -20.04 1.96 7.30
CA LEU A 284 -19.49 3.32 7.41
C LEU A 284 -19.59 4.06 6.08
N LYS A 285 -19.28 5.34 6.11
CA LYS A 285 -19.18 6.25 4.97
C LYS A 285 -17.92 7.12 5.10
N PRO A 286 -17.49 7.80 4.03
CA PRO A 286 -16.26 8.60 4.07
C PRO A 286 -16.16 9.60 5.22
N SER A 287 -17.29 10.18 5.65
CA SER A 287 -17.32 11.14 6.78
C SER A 287 -17.03 10.52 8.15
N ASP A 288 -17.05 9.21 8.26
CA ASP A 288 -16.83 8.49 9.52
C ASP A 288 -15.35 8.11 9.70
N ILE A 289 -14.50 8.41 8.71
CA ILE A 289 -13.05 8.14 8.72
C ILE A 289 -12.28 9.35 9.23
N GLN A 290 -11.52 9.18 10.31
CA GLN A 290 -10.71 10.27 10.90
C GLN A 290 -9.36 10.43 10.23
N THR A 291 -8.77 9.36 9.72
CA THR A 291 -7.50 9.39 8.99
C THR A 291 -7.46 8.26 7.94
N ALA A 292 -6.72 8.47 6.88
CA ALA A 292 -6.59 7.46 5.83
C ALA A 292 -5.13 7.26 5.41
N VAL A 293 -4.79 6.04 5.05
CA VAL A 293 -3.57 5.72 4.32
C VAL A 293 -3.96 5.47 2.88
N ILE A 294 -3.68 6.46 2.03
CA ILE A 294 -3.96 6.42 0.60
C ILE A 294 -2.67 6.02 -0.13
N TYR A 295 -2.73 4.97 -0.92
CA TYR A 295 -1.55 4.46 -1.60
C TYR A 295 -1.00 5.46 -2.63
N ASP A 296 0.13 6.04 -2.32
CA ASP A 296 0.73 7.22 -2.96
C ASP A 296 1.97 6.89 -3.82
N HIS A 297 1.99 5.74 -4.50
CA HIS A 297 3.14 5.41 -5.35
C HIS A 297 3.35 6.42 -6.50
N PHE A 298 2.30 7.15 -6.88
CA PHE A 298 2.34 8.34 -7.73
C PHE A 298 1.29 9.34 -7.24
N THR A 299 1.67 10.61 -7.10
CA THR A 299 0.81 11.66 -6.53
C THR A 299 -0.55 11.84 -7.24
N PRO A 300 -0.67 11.75 -8.59
CA PRO A 300 -1.98 11.83 -9.24
C PRO A 300 -2.96 10.76 -8.76
N PHE A 301 -2.46 9.58 -8.43
CA PHE A 301 -3.30 8.49 -7.98
C PHE A 301 -3.88 8.73 -6.59
N THR A 302 -3.20 9.50 -5.74
CA THR A 302 -3.76 9.93 -4.45
C THR A 302 -5.01 10.76 -4.65
N LEU A 303 -4.97 11.75 -5.57
CA LEU A 303 -6.12 12.58 -5.89
C LEU A 303 -7.30 11.75 -6.43
N ILE A 304 -7.02 10.89 -7.41
CA ILE A 304 -8.07 10.08 -8.04
C ILE A 304 -8.67 9.07 -7.03
N GLN A 305 -7.87 8.51 -6.12
CA GLN A 305 -8.39 7.63 -5.07
C GLN A 305 -9.35 8.35 -4.11
N LEU A 306 -9.05 9.60 -3.72
CA LEU A 306 -9.95 10.39 -2.87
C LEU A 306 -11.32 10.57 -3.52
N GLU A 307 -11.36 10.76 -4.84
CA GLU A 307 -12.60 10.85 -5.63
C GLU A 307 -13.31 9.48 -5.72
N GLU A 308 -12.58 8.40 -6.02
CA GLU A 308 -13.15 7.05 -6.16
C GLU A 308 -13.73 6.51 -4.85
N LEU A 309 -13.14 6.90 -3.72
CA LEU A 309 -13.57 6.54 -2.39
C LEU A 309 -14.71 7.43 -1.87
N GLY A 310 -15.03 8.52 -2.58
CA GLY A 310 -16.14 9.40 -2.26
C GLY A 310 -15.87 10.44 -1.17
N PHE A 311 -14.59 10.75 -0.90
CA PHE A 311 -14.23 11.87 -0.01
C PHE A 311 -14.56 13.23 -0.64
N CYS A 312 -14.55 13.30 -1.97
CA CYS A 312 -14.95 14.45 -2.78
C CYS A 312 -15.57 13.98 -4.10
N GLY A 313 -16.15 14.89 -4.85
CA GLY A 313 -16.68 14.63 -6.19
C GLY A 313 -15.58 14.45 -7.23
N LYS A 314 -15.95 13.91 -8.40
CA LYS A 314 -15.03 13.75 -9.53
C LYS A 314 -14.49 15.10 -10.01
N GLY A 315 -13.15 15.21 -10.10
CA GLY A 315 -12.43 16.43 -10.48
C GLY A 315 -12.25 17.45 -9.34
N GLU A 316 -12.74 17.15 -8.14
CA GLU A 316 -12.72 18.07 -6.98
C GLU A 316 -11.56 17.79 -6.00
N ALA A 317 -10.77 16.73 -6.20
CA ALA A 317 -9.74 16.36 -5.24
C ALA A 317 -8.68 17.45 -5.05
N LYS A 318 -8.33 18.23 -6.10
CA LYS A 318 -7.42 19.38 -6.01
C LYS A 318 -7.91 20.45 -5.01
N ASP A 319 -9.21 20.69 -4.98
CA ASP A 319 -9.84 21.65 -4.06
C ASP A 319 -9.99 21.02 -2.65
N PHE A 320 -10.25 19.72 -2.60
CA PHE A 320 -10.35 18.96 -1.35
C PHE A 320 -9.03 18.97 -0.56
N ILE A 321 -7.88 18.87 -1.20
CA ILE A 321 -6.57 18.80 -0.52
C ILE A 321 -5.99 20.18 -0.16
N ALA A 322 -6.64 21.28 -0.60
CA ALA A 322 -6.16 22.62 -0.38
C ALA A 322 -6.04 22.98 1.12
N ASP A 323 -5.26 24.00 1.42
CA ASP A 323 -5.13 24.62 2.74
C ASP A 323 -4.73 23.66 3.87
N GLY A 324 -3.95 22.63 3.55
CA GLY A 324 -3.46 21.65 4.52
C GLY A 324 -4.52 20.62 4.97
N ALA A 325 -5.60 20.46 4.22
CA ALA A 325 -6.70 19.57 4.56
C ALA A 325 -6.29 18.10 4.78
N ILE A 326 -5.19 17.68 4.15
CA ILE A 326 -4.65 16.31 4.25
C ILE A 326 -3.47 16.18 5.23
N GLU A 327 -3.06 17.28 5.87
CA GLU A 327 -2.03 17.28 6.89
C GLU A 327 -2.60 16.94 8.28
N VAL A 328 -1.75 16.59 9.22
CA VAL A 328 -2.16 16.42 10.63
C VAL A 328 -2.76 17.72 11.17
N GLY A 329 -3.99 17.65 11.66
CA GLY A 329 -4.80 18.77 12.05
C GLY A 329 -5.73 19.32 10.97
N GLY A 330 -5.62 18.82 9.74
CA GLY A 330 -6.54 19.10 8.65
C GLY A 330 -7.82 18.26 8.71
N ARG A 331 -8.65 18.40 7.69
CA ARG A 331 -9.97 17.72 7.62
C ARG A 331 -9.88 16.20 7.51
N LEU A 332 -8.93 15.70 6.75
CA LEU A 332 -8.64 14.26 6.58
C LEU A 332 -7.12 14.08 6.49
N PRO A 333 -6.41 13.94 7.62
CA PRO A 333 -4.99 13.62 7.57
C PRO A 333 -4.76 12.31 6.81
N ILE A 334 -3.87 12.34 5.80
CA ILE A 334 -3.50 11.13 5.06
C ILE A 334 -2.01 10.83 5.23
N ASN A 335 -1.65 9.55 5.09
CA ASN A 335 -0.24 9.11 5.05
C ASN A 335 0.62 9.69 6.17
N THR A 336 0.12 9.68 7.39
CA THR A 336 0.74 10.30 8.58
C THR A 336 2.14 9.76 8.90
N HIS A 337 2.51 8.58 8.38
CA HIS A 337 3.88 8.02 8.45
C HIS A 337 4.84 8.60 7.40
N GLY A 338 4.30 9.25 6.36
CA GLY A 338 5.06 9.80 5.24
C GLY A 338 4.81 9.11 3.90
N GLY A 339 3.95 8.09 3.85
CA GLY A 339 3.57 7.40 2.61
C GLY A 339 4.70 6.64 1.93
N GLN A 340 4.45 6.22 0.71
CA GLN A 340 5.43 5.61 -0.19
C GLN A 340 6.42 6.66 -0.73
N LEU A 341 6.03 7.94 -0.66
CA LEU A 341 6.85 9.08 -1.09
C LEU A 341 7.88 9.49 -0.03
N GLY A 342 7.61 9.24 1.25
CA GLY A 342 8.43 9.76 2.34
C GLY A 342 8.99 8.69 3.30
N GLU A 343 8.19 7.74 3.78
CA GLU A 343 8.68 6.71 4.69
C GLU A 343 9.48 5.64 3.95
N ALA A 344 8.83 4.83 3.17
CA ALA A 344 9.42 3.72 2.42
C ALA A 344 8.43 3.19 1.38
N TYR A 345 8.93 2.48 0.40
CA TYR A 345 8.10 1.75 -0.54
C TYR A 345 8.22 0.24 -0.27
N ILE A 346 7.25 -0.30 0.48
CA ILE A 346 7.14 -1.73 0.78
C ILE A 346 5.79 -2.26 0.26
N HIS A 347 5.44 -1.86 -0.94
CA HIS A 347 4.17 -2.21 -1.59
C HIS A 347 2.91 -1.93 -0.75
N GLY A 348 2.95 -0.93 0.17
CA GLY A 348 1.80 -0.53 1.00
C GLY A 348 1.67 -1.26 2.34
N MET A 349 2.49 -2.27 2.63
CA MET A 349 2.46 -2.95 3.93
C MET A 349 2.81 -2.01 5.10
N ASN A 350 3.72 -1.08 4.89
CA ASN A 350 4.07 -0.03 5.85
C ASN A 350 2.87 0.89 6.16
N GLY A 351 2.00 1.13 5.17
CA GLY A 351 0.76 1.87 5.38
C GLY A 351 -0.27 1.13 6.24
N ILE A 352 -0.36 -0.20 6.13
CA ILE A 352 -1.21 -1.01 7.02
C ILE A 352 -0.70 -0.89 8.47
N ALA A 353 0.61 -0.99 8.67
CA ALA A 353 1.23 -0.81 9.98
C ALA A 353 0.94 0.59 10.56
N GLU A 354 0.92 1.64 9.73
CA GLU A 354 0.53 2.98 10.17
C GLU A 354 -0.93 3.05 10.61
N GLY A 355 -1.86 2.44 9.85
CA GLY A 355 -3.26 2.35 10.26
C GLY A 355 -3.42 1.76 11.66
N VAL A 356 -2.66 0.71 11.97
CA VAL A 356 -2.62 0.10 13.31
C VAL A 356 -2.02 1.05 14.35
N ARG A 357 -0.92 1.75 14.03
CA ARG A 357 -0.30 2.73 14.94
C ARG A 357 -1.25 3.87 15.29
N GLN A 358 -2.04 4.35 14.33
CA GLN A 358 -3.04 5.39 14.58
C GLN A 358 -4.09 4.93 15.60
N LEU A 359 -4.68 3.75 15.42
CA LEU A 359 -5.66 3.19 16.36
C LEU A 359 -5.08 2.90 17.74
N ARG A 360 -3.79 2.57 17.81
CA ARG A 360 -3.08 2.37 19.09
C ARG A 360 -2.65 3.67 19.76
N GLY A 361 -2.72 4.81 19.07
CA GLY A 361 -2.18 6.09 19.55
C GLY A 361 -0.64 6.12 19.61
N THR A 362 0.03 5.26 18.86
CA THR A 362 1.51 5.11 18.84
C THR A 362 2.15 5.68 17.57
N SER A 363 1.38 6.27 16.68
CA SER A 363 1.91 6.97 15.52
C SER A 363 2.77 8.17 15.94
N VAL A 364 3.82 8.46 15.19
CA VAL A 364 4.68 9.65 15.41
C VAL A 364 3.98 10.96 15.04
N ASN A 365 2.95 10.88 14.21
CA ASN A 365 2.07 11.98 13.83
C ASN A 365 0.63 11.60 14.20
N PRO A 366 0.29 11.55 15.49
CA PRO A 366 -1.00 11.03 15.92
C PRO A 366 -2.13 11.96 15.50
N VAL A 367 -3.22 11.37 15.04
CA VAL A 367 -4.50 12.04 14.83
C VAL A 367 -5.34 11.82 16.10
N PRO A 368 -5.96 12.88 16.68
CA PRO A 368 -6.78 12.70 17.86
C PRO A 368 -8.06 11.91 17.56
N ASP A 369 -8.54 11.18 18.57
CA ASP A 369 -9.85 10.52 18.57
C ASP A 369 -10.11 9.60 17.37
N VAL A 370 -9.09 8.83 16.95
CA VAL A 370 -9.21 7.89 15.83
C VAL A 370 -9.99 6.65 16.26
N GLU A 371 -11.15 6.47 15.65
CA GLU A 371 -11.98 5.28 15.77
C GLU A 371 -11.89 4.39 14.52
N HIS A 372 -11.79 5.01 13.32
CA HIS A 372 -11.76 4.30 12.05
C HIS A 372 -10.66 4.82 11.14
N VAL A 373 -9.88 3.89 10.59
CA VAL A 373 -8.80 4.18 9.63
C VAL A 373 -9.10 3.44 8.33
N LEU A 374 -9.10 4.18 7.22
CA LEU A 374 -9.09 3.58 5.89
C LEU A 374 -7.65 3.36 5.43
N VAL A 375 -7.36 2.17 4.89
CA VAL A 375 -6.07 1.87 4.24
C VAL A 375 -6.33 1.36 2.83
N THR A 376 -5.69 1.94 1.82
CA THR A 376 -5.73 1.47 0.44
C THR A 376 -4.40 0.90 -0.01
N ALA A 377 -4.44 0.02 -1.01
CA ALA A 377 -3.27 -0.61 -1.59
C ALA A 377 -3.42 -0.77 -3.09
N GLY A 378 -2.42 -0.29 -3.82
CA GLY A 378 -2.34 -0.31 -5.28
C GLY A 378 -3.32 0.64 -5.96
N THR A 379 -3.14 0.79 -7.22
CA THR A 379 -4.07 1.35 -8.22
C THR A 379 -3.43 1.20 -9.60
N GLY A 380 -4.23 1.21 -10.65
CA GLY A 380 -3.78 0.85 -12.00
C GLY A 380 -3.53 -0.66 -12.19
N VAL A 381 -3.78 -1.43 -11.16
CA VAL A 381 -3.72 -2.90 -11.06
C VAL A 381 -4.92 -3.35 -10.25
N PRO A 382 -5.29 -4.64 -10.23
CA PRO A 382 -6.22 -5.13 -9.22
C PRO A 382 -5.79 -4.66 -7.84
N THR A 383 -6.72 -4.04 -7.13
CA THR A 383 -6.41 -3.25 -5.94
C THR A 383 -7.13 -3.78 -4.70
N SER A 384 -6.78 -3.28 -3.53
CA SER A 384 -7.38 -3.72 -2.28
C SER A 384 -7.46 -2.60 -1.25
N GLY A 385 -8.21 -2.83 -0.19
CA GLY A 385 -8.36 -1.88 0.91
C GLY A 385 -8.86 -2.53 2.18
N LEU A 386 -8.67 -1.83 3.29
CA LEU A 386 -9.12 -2.20 4.63
C LEU A 386 -9.81 -1.01 5.30
N ILE A 387 -10.80 -1.28 6.15
CA ILE A 387 -11.21 -0.37 7.21
C ILE A 387 -10.88 -1.06 8.54
N LEU A 388 -10.16 -0.35 9.39
CA LEU A 388 -9.71 -0.79 10.70
C LEU A 388 -10.36 0.06 11.78
N GLY A 389 -10.73 -0.58 12.93
CA GLY A 389 -11.32 0.07 14.09
C GLY A 389 -10.87 -0.49 15.44
#